data_c24b11151de926e2419e9df2b126a492
#
_entry.id   c24b11151de926e2419e9df2b126a492
#
_cell.length_a   1.000
_cell.length_b   1.000
_cell.length_c   1.000
_cell.angle_alpha   90.00
_cell.angle_beta   90.00
_cell.angle_gamma   90.00
#
_symmetry.space_group_name_H-M   'P 1'
#
loop_
_entity.id
_entity.type
_entity.pdbx_description
1 polymer ?
#
loop_
_entity_poly.entity_id
_entity_poly.type
_entity_poly.pdbx_seq_one_letter_code
_entity_poly.pdbx_strand_id
1 'polypeptide(L)'
;LESFGNHPSFCMFSLGNELWGSQKELNSILKTYKELDNRHLYTQGSNNFQWFPAQLENDDFFVGVRLAGDRLIRGSYAMCDAPQGHIQTAAPSTMKDYDSAIHPNRAAHSSEASEDGTVQIQFGTTMKTVKASEANADFIPTVPIVTHEIGQYETFPNFEEIEKYTGSIKARNFEVFKERLDEAGLLPLDKAFFESSGKLAAACYKEELEAVFRSRTLAGFQLLDLQDFSGQGTALVGMLDAFMEPKGIITPEEYRHFNDRAVLLARFEKYVYADNEPFKAHIELAYFDKSNIDGRVCTVTVKDSDSTKIFSESYGINYSGENYLDIANIILNCSQIMAQRYD
;
A
#
# COMPACT_ATOMS: atom_id res chain seq x y z
N LEU A 1 -13.95 -24.08 8.63
CA LEU A 1 -13.04 -24.64 9.64
C LEU A 1 -12.93 -26.15 9.51
N GLU A 2 -14.01 -26.91 9.56
CA GLU A 2 -13.99 -28.38 9.51
C GLU A 2 -13.23 -28.93 8.30
N SER A 3 -13.40 -28.34 7.12
CA SER A 3 -12.79 -28.80 5.87
C SER A 3 -11.32 -28.41 5.72
N PHE A 4 -10.90 -27.25 6.20
CA PHE A 4 -9.59 -26.67 5.89
C PHE A 4 -8.79 -26.25 7.11
N GLY A 5 -9.37 -26.22 8.31
CA GLY A 5 -8.71 -25.74 9.52
C GLY A 5 -7.48 -26.56 9.96
N ASN A 6 -7.28 -27.76 9.39
CA ASN A 6 -6.12 -28.59 9.66
C ASN A 6 -4.92 -28.33 8.71
N HIS A 7 -5.09 -27.47 7.71
CA HIS A 7 -3.97 -27.11 6.83
C HIS A 7 -2.98 -26.20 7.57
N PRO A 8 -1.67 -26.47 7.55
CA PRO A 8 -0.68 -25.64 8.24
C PRO A 8 -0.67 -24.16 7.79
N SER A 9 -1.10 -23.89 6.57
CA SER A 9 -1.21 -22.52 6.02
C SER A 9 -2.50 -21.80 6.40
N PHE A 10 -3.49 -22.47 7.02
CA PHE A 10 -4.71 -21.84 7.51
C PHE A 10 -4.46 -21.23 8.89
N CYS A 11 -3.97 -19.98 8.92
CA CYS A 11 -3.55 -19.31 10.15
C CYS A 11 -4.59 -18.31 10.67
N MET A 12 -5.35 -17.69 9.77
CA MET A 12 -6.26 -16.60 10.07
C MET A 12 -7.63 -16.82 9.42
N PHE A 13 -8.68 -16.33 10.09
CA PHE A 13 -10.05 -16.38 9.62
C PHE A 13 -10.73 -15.01 9.75
N SER A 14 -11.29 -14.53 8.66
CA SER A 14 -12.07 -13.29 8.59
C SER A 14 -13.52 -13.59 8.25
N LEU A 15 -14.48 -12.93 8.90
CA LEU A 15 -15.90 -13.11 8.61
C LEU A 15 -16.31 -12.55 7.25
N GLY A 16 -15.61 -11.53 6.75
CA GLY A 16 -15.92 -10.95 5.45
C GLY A 16 -15.23 -9.61 5.20
N ASN A 17 -15.76 -8.87 4.22
CA ASN A 17 -15.26 -7.57 3.83
C ASN A 17 -16.40 -6.54 3.83
N GLU A 18 -16.13 -5.35 4.38
CA GLU A 18 -17.06 -4.21 4.41
C GLU A 18 -18.45 -4.55 4.98
N LEU A 19 -18.48 -5.40 6.00
CA LEU A 19 -19.73 -5.82 6.63
C LEU A 19 -20.35 -4.66 7.41
N TRP A 20 -21.67 -4.65 7.39
CA TRP A 20 -22.52 -3.73 8.14
C TRP A 20 -23.48 -4.53 9.04
N GLY A 21 -24.07 -3.87 10.02
CA GLY A 21 -25.08 -4.45 10.88
C GLY A 21 -24.76 -4.31 12.36
N SER A 22 -25.20 -5.26 13.15
CA SER A 22 -25.03 -5.25 14.60
C SER A 22 -23.64 -5.72 14.99
N GLN A 23 -22.85 -4.85 15.61
CA GLN A 23 -21.55 -5.21 16.19
C GLN A 23 -21.66 -6.35 17.19
N LYS A 24 -22.76 -6.37 17.97
CA LYS A 24 -23.05 -7.43 18.96
C LYS A 24 -23.23 -8.79 18.28
N GLU A 25 -23.96 -8.83 17.16
CA GLU A 25 -24.18 -10.08 16.44
C GLU A 25 -22.90 -10.56 15.76
N LEU A 26 -22.15 -9.68 15.11
CA LEU A 26 -20.86 -10.04 14.52
C LEU A 26 -19.88 -10.55 15.59
N ASN A 27 -19.82 -9.92 16.75
CA ASN A 27 -18.99 -10.38 17.85
C ASN A 27 -19.42 -11.76 18.38
N SER A 28 -20.73 -12.04 18.42
CA SER A 28 -21.26 -13.35 18.80
C SER A 28 -20.88 -14.45 17.81
N ILE A 29 -20.95 -14.15 16.50
CA ILE A 29 -20.52 -15.06 15.43
C ILE A 29 -19.01 -15.34 15.55
N LEU A 30 -18.21 -14.29 15.72
CA LEU A 30 -16.76 -14.40 15.86
C LEU A 30 -16.38 -15.25 17.07
N LYS A 31 -17.04 -15.03 18.22
CA LYS A 31 -16.86 -15.83 19.43
C LYS A 31 -17.16 -17.31 19.17
N THR A 32 -18.26 -17.60 18.48
CA THR A 32 -18.64 -18.97 18.14
C THR A 32 -17.56 -19.69 17.33
N TYR A 33 -16.97 -19.02 16.31
CA TYR A 33 -15.89 -19.64 15.55
C TYR A 33 -14.62 -19.85 16.37
N LYS A 34 -14.27 -18.92 17.25
CA LYS A 34 -13.12 -19.07 18.18
C LYS A 34 -13.32 -20.22 19.17
N GLU A 35 -14.54 -20.43 19.64
CA GLU A 35 -14.89 -21.56 20.52
C GLU A 35 -14.87 -22.90 19.81
N LEU A 36 -15.23 -22.93 18.52
CA LEU A 36 -15.16 -24.13 17.68
C LEU A 36 -13.71 -24.55 17.38
N ASP A 37 -12.82 -23.59 17.13
CA ASP A 37 -11.42 -23.86 16.84
C ASP A 37 -10.54 -22.70 17.27
N ASN A 38 -9.83 -22.84 18.37
CA ASN A 38 -8.98 -21.79 18.97
C ASN A 38 -7.53 -21.81 18.48
N ARG A 39 -7.21 -22.57 17.42
CA ARG A 39 -5.85 -22.69 16.88
C ARG A 39 -5.48 -21.54 15.94
N HIS A 40 -6.45 -20.75 15.48
CA HIS A 40 -6.31 -19.72 14.47
C HIS A 40 -6.54 -18.34 15.06
N LEU A 41 -6.16 -17.30 14.32
CA LEU A 41 -6.49 -15.90 14.63
C LEU A 41 -7.77 -15.51 13.90
N TYR A 42 -8.61 -14.74 14.57
CA TYR A 42 -9.94 -14.37 14.08
C TYR A 42 -10.10 -12.86 14.04
N THR A 43 -10.78 -12.36 12.99
CA THR A 43 -11.22 -10.97 12.91
C THR A 43 -12.64 -10.88 12.39
N GLN A 44 -13.36 -9.86 12.84
CA GLN A 44 -14.72 -9.54 12.38
C GLN A 44 -14.82 -9.35 10.87
N GLY A 45 -13.73 -8.96 10.22
CA GLY A 45 -13.70 -8.67 8.82
C GLY A 45 -12.78 -7.51 8.49
N SER A 46 -12.65 -7.25 7.20
CA SER A 46 -11.81 -6.17 6.69
C SER A 46 -12.67 -4.93 6.43
N ASN A 47 -12.20 -3.75 6.90
CA ASN A 47 -12.85 -2.46 6.67
C ASN A 47 -14.35 -2.45 7.02
N ASN A 48 -14.75 -3.22 8.05
CA ASN A 48 -16.14 -3.23 8.52
C ASN A 48 -16.51 -1.88 9.14
N PHE A 49 -17.79 -1.51 9.03
CA PHE A 49 -18.32 -0.23 9.51
C PHE A 49 -17.63 0.99 8.91
N GLN A 50 -16.89 0.82 7.83
CA GLN A 50 -16.12 1.78 7.00
C GLN A 50 -15.79 3.15 7.64
N TRP A 51 -16.81 3.98 7.91
CA TRP A 51 -16.67 5.37 8.41
C TRP A 51 -16.60 5.46 9.93
N PHE A 52 -17.01 4.40 10.61
CA PHE A 52 -17.03 4.27 12.05
C PHE A 52 -16.32 2.98 12.46
N PRO A 53 -15.01 2.87 12.14
CA PRO A 53 -14.26 1.65 12.42
C PRO A 53 -14.34 1.32 13.91
N ALA A 54 -14.49 0.04 14.19
CA ALA A 54 -14.60 -0.46 15.56
C ALA A 54 -13.84 -1.77 15.71
N GLN A 55 -13.22 -1.97 16.86
CA GLN A 55 -12.70 -3.27 17.26
C GLN A 55 -13.78 -3.99 18.07
N LEU A 56 -14.00 -5.26 17.78
CA LEU A 56 -14.86 -6.12 18.57
C LEU A 56 -14.08 -6.83 19.68
N GLU A 57 -14.76 -7.24 20.74
CA GLU A 57 -14.15 -7.90 21.88
C GLU A 57 -13.37 -9.18 21.52
N ASN A 58 -13.85 -9.91 20.51
CA ASN A 58 -13.27 -11.18 20.12
C ASN A 58 -12.30 -11.06 18.91
N ASP A 59 -11.99 -9.86 18.43
CA ASP A 59 -10.97 -9.66 17.42
C ASP A 59 -9.57 -9.99 17.97
N ASP A 60 -8.82 -10.83 17.26
CA ASP A 60 -7.40 -11.08 17.53
C ASP A 60 -6.51 -10.08 16.80
N PHE A 61 -7.01 -9.49 15.73
CA PHE A 61 -6.37 -8.41 14.96
C PHE A 61 -7.43 -7.53 14.29
N PHE A 62 -7.09 -6.27 14.07
CA PHE A 62 -7.94 -5.29 13.38
C PHE A 62 -7.49 -5.15 11.92
N VAL A 63 -8.43 -5.12 10.99
CA VAL A 63 -8.17 -4.92 9.56
C VAL A 63 -9.00 -3.76 9.04
N GLY A 64 -8.34 -2.73 8.49
CA GLY A 64 -9.07 -1.57 7.98
C GLY A 64 -8.22 -0.66 7.09
N VAL A 65 -8.90 0.21 6.35
CA VAL A 65 -8.27 1.26 5.53
C VAL A 65 -8.09 2.55 6.29
N ARG A 66 -8.79 2.71 7.41
CA ARG A 66 -8.78 3.93 8.24
C ARG A 66 -9.08 3.62 9.70
N LEU A 67 -8.73 4.55 10.56
CA LEU A 67 -9.04 4.55 12.00
C LEU A 67 -10.02 5.67 12.38
N ALA A 68 -10.22 6.64 11.48
CA ALA A 68 -11.24 7.68 11.55
C ALA A 68 -11.46 8.25 10.15
N GLY A 69 -12.32 9.25 9.99
CA GLY A 69 -12.64 9.85 8.71
C GLY A 69 -11.41 10.39 7.97
N ASP A 70 -10.49 11.02 8.69
CA ASP A 70 -9.24 11.64 8.22
C ASP A 70 -7.97 10.80 8.45
N ARG A 71 -8.08 9.68 9.19
CA ARG A 71 -6.94 8.86 9.60
C ARG A 71 -6.81 7.61 8.73
N LEU A 72 -6.39 7.82 7.50
CA LEU A 72 -6.13 6.74 6.53
C LEU A 72 -4.82 6.02 6.86
N ILE A 73 -4.87 4.69 6.82
CA ILE A 73 -3.70 3.81 6.92
C ILE A 73 -3.48 3.04 5.62
N ARG A 74 -3.81 3.67 4.50
CA ARG A 74 -3.55 3.19 3.13
C ARG A 74 -3.12 4.36 2.24
N GLY A 75 -2.51 4.05 1.10
CA GLY A 75 -2.04 5.04 0.13
C GLY A 75 -3.10 5.44 -0.89
N SER A 76 -3.11 4.80 -2.05
CA SER A 76 -3.99 5.13 -3.15
C SER A 76 -5.45 4.73 -2.91
N TYR A 77 -6.31 5.36 -3.69
CA TYR A 77 -7.74 5.10 -3.72
C TYR A 77 -8.19 5.09 -5.18
N ALA A 78 -8.16 3.94 -5.83
CA ALA A 78 -8.52 3.79 -7.26
C ALA A 78 -9.90 4.37 -7.59
N MET A 79 -10.84 4.31 -6.64
CA MET A 79 -12.16 4.92 -6.79
C MET A 79 -12.14 6.43 -7.03
N CYS A 80 -11.12 7.14 -6.54
CA CYS A 80 -10.99 8.59 -6.75
C CYS A 80 -10.60 8.90 -8.19
N ASP A 81 -9.91 7.98 -8.85
CA ASP A 81 -9.41 8.13 -10.21
C ASP A 81 -10.38 7.55 -11.24
N ALA A 82 -11.31 6.69 -10.82
CA ALA A 82 -12.26 5.99 -11.68
C ALA A 82 -13.05 6.88 -12.67
N PRO A 83 -13.49 8.10 -12.33
CA PRO A 83 -14.16 8.97 -13.29
C PRO A 83 -13.31 9.35 -14.49
N GLN A 84 -11.98 9.39 -14.31
CA GLN A 84 -11.02 9.68 -15.37
C GLN A 84 -10.60 8.42 -16.15
N GLY A 85 -11.07 7.24 -15.74
CA GLY A 85 -10.70 5.97 -16.33
C GLY A 85 -9.39 5.44 -15.71
N HIS A 86 -8.45 5.03 -16.55
CA HIS A 86 -7.19 4.40 -16.13
C HIS A 86 -6.07 5.43 -15.98
N ILE A 87 -6.29 6.48 -15.18
CA ILE A 87 -5.31 7.53 -14.93
C ILE A 87 -4.82 7.41 -13.49
N GLN A 88 -3.52 7.15 -13.33
CA GLN A 88 -2.86 7.18 -12.05
C GLN A 88 -2.44 8.61 -11.68
N THR A 89 -2.95 9.11 -10.57
CA THR A 89 -2.66 10.47 -10.06
C THR A 89 -1.70 10.46 -8.87
N ALA A 90 -1.50 9.31 -8.23
CA ALA A 90 -0.56 9.20 -7.12
C ALA A 90 0.89 9.32 -7.58
N ALA A 91 1.72 9.97 -6.78
CA ALA A 91 3.16 10.02 -6.96
C ALA A 91 3.85 9.15 -5.89
N PRO A 92 4.97 8.48 -6.24
CA PRO A 92 5.75 7.76 -5.26
C PRO A 92 6.32 8.73 -4.20
N SER A 93 6.35 8.30 -2.94
CA SER A 93 6.90 9.09 -1.83
C SER A 93 7.41 8.21 -0.72
N THR A 94 8.66 8.39 -0.36
CA THR A 94 9.28 7.73 0.81
C THR A 94 8.81 8.32 2.14
N MET A 95 8.06 9.43 2.12
CA MET A 95 7.65 10.17 3.31
C MET A 95 6.30 9.73 3.88
N LYS A 96 5.65 8.72 3.29
CA LYS A 96 4.44 8.12 3.86
C LYS A 96 4.73 7.58 5.26
N ASP A 97 3.87 7.93 6.22
CA ASP A 97 4.00 7.56 7.62
C ASP A 97 2.64 7.14 8.19
N TYR A 98 2.46 5.84 8.36
CA TYR A 98 1.24 5.29 8.92
C TYR A 98 1.19 5.37 10.44
N ASP A 99 2.34 5.41 11.12
CA ASP A 99 2.37 5.54 12.58
C ASP A 99 1.79 6.87 13.04
N SER A 100 1.99 7.96 12.29
CA SER A 100 1.36 9.25 12.59
C SER A 100 -0.16 9.23 12.43
N ALA A 101 -0.70 8.44 11.49
CA ALA A 101 -2.13 8.24 11.35
C ALA A 101 -2.70 7.35 12.46
N ILE A 102 -1.94 6.38 12.96
CA ILE A 102 -2.35 5.48 14.03
C ILE A 102 -2.29 6.20 15.38
N HIS A 103 -1.23 6.96 15.65
CA HIS A 103 -1.01 7.70 16.89
C HIS A 103 -0.98 9.22 16.63
N PRO A 104 -2.13 9.83 16.36
CA PRO A 104 -2.15 11.25 16.00
C PRO A 104 -1.66 12.11 17.16
N ASN A 105 -0.76 13.03 16.85
CA ASN A 105 -0.41 14.07 17.79
C ASN A 105 -1.59 15.06 17.86
N ARG A 106 -2.33 15.06 18.97
CA ARG A 106 -3.58 15.83 19.18
C ARG A 106 -3.50 17.32 18.78
N ALA A 107 -2.30 17.89 18.77
CA ALA A 107 -2.10 19.30 18.36
C ALA A 107 -2.20 19.52 16.84
N ALA A 108 -2.03 18.50 16.01
CA ALA A 108 -2.02 18.61 14.55
C ALA A 108 -3.40 18.39 13.90
N HIS A 109 -4.33 17.72 14.56
CA HIS A 109 -5.62 17.31 14.01
C HIS A 109 -6.81 18.26 14.30
N SER A 110 -6.57 19.39 14.95
CA SER A 110 -7.63 20.36 15.26
C SER A 110 -8.02 21.27 14.06
N SER A 111 -7.44 21.07 12.87
CA SER A 111 -7.55 22.05 11.77
C SER A 111 -8.59 21.73 10.68
N GLU A 112 -9.25 20.57 10.71
CA GLU A 112 -10.22 20.20 9.67
C GLU A 112 -11.69 20.18 10.11
N ALA A 113 -11.98 20.36 11.38
CA ALA A 113 -13.35 20.58 11.79
C ALA A 113 -13.78 21.98 11.37
N SER A 114 -14.90 22.08 10.66
CA SER A 114 -15.56 23.37 10.42
C SER A 114 -15.84 24.06 11.75
N GLU A 115 -16.02 25.40 11.74
CA GLU A 115 -16.29 26.19 12.96
C GLU A 115 -17.46 25.67 13.80
N ASP A 116 -18.36 24.89 13.20
CA ASP A 116 -19.50 24.23 13.87
C ASP A 116 -19.18 22.83 14.43
N GLY A 117 -17.93 22.38 14.39
CA GLY A 117 -17.49 21.09 14.90
C GLY A 117 -17.96 19.88 14.08
N THR A 118 -18.32 20.09 12.81
CA THR A 118 -18.70 19.02 11.89
C THR A 118 -17.59 18.70 10.88
N VAL A 119 -17.60 17.47 10.37
CA VAL A 119 -16.73 17.00 9.29
C VAL A 119 -17.56 16.35 8.20
N GLN A 120 -17.13 16.50 6.95
CA GLN A 120 -17.74 15.77 5.85
C GLN A 120 -17.06 14.42 5.69
N ILE A 121 -17.87 13.36 5.69
CA ILE A 121 -17.40 12.00 5.43
C ILE A 121 -18.07 11.48 4.16
N GLN A 122 -17.35 10.72 3.36
CA GLN A 122 -17.93 10.00 2.24
C GLN A 122 -18.77 8.83 2.79
N PHE A 123 -19.99 8.67 2.34
CA PHE A 123 -20.91 7.59 2.72
C PHE A 123 -21.39 6.89 1.47
N GLY A 124 -20.77 5.76 1.14
CA GLY A 124 -20.94 5.14 -0.16
C GLY A 124 -20.51 6.08 -1.29
N THR A 125 -21.43 6.36 -2.21
CA THR A 125 -21.21 7.31 -3.32
C THR A 125 -21.60 8.76 -2.98
N THR A 126 -21.97 9.05 -1.73
CA THR A 126 -22.43 10.37 -1.29
C THR A 126 -21.57 10.91 -0.15
N MET A 127 -21.63 12.23 0.06
CA MET A 127 -21.03 12.89 1.23
C MET A 127 -22.06 13.09 2.32
N LYS A 128 -21.67 12.86 3.57
CA LYS A 128 -22.50 13.08 4.75
C LYS A 128 -21.74 13.96 5.74
N THR A 129 -22.41 14.97 6.28
CA THR A 129 -21.87 15.79 7.38
C THR A 129 -22.21 15.13 8.71
N VAL A 130 -21.20 14.89 9.54
CA VAL A 130 -21.33 14.32 10.88
C VAL A 130 -20.57 15.18 11.88
N LYS A 131 -20.88 15.05 13.17
CA LYS A 131 -20.06 15.69 14.21
C LYS A 131 -18.69 15.06 14.25
N ALA A 132 -17.65 15.84 14.45
CA ALA A 132 -16.28 15.34 14.56
C ALA A 132 -16.13 14.31 15.69
N SER A 133 -16.87 14.50 16.79
CA SER A 133 -16.95 13.52 17.89
C SER A 133 -17.60 12.18 17.50
N GLU A 134 -18.42 12.15 16.48
CA GLU A 134 -19.08 10.94 15.99
C GLU A 134 -18.19 10.17 14.99
N ALA A 135 -17.13 10.79 14.48
CA ALA A 135 -16.20 10.20 13.54
C ALA A 135 -15.09 9.34 14.21
N ASN A 136 -15.26 8.96 15.48
CA ASN A 136 -14.28 8.15 16.23
C ASN A 136 -12.82 8.64 16.12
N ALA A 137 -12.62 9.95 16.18
CA ALA A 137 -11.30 10.57 16.00
C ALA A 137 -10.21 10.01 16.94
N ASP A 138 -10.60 9.48 18.10
CA ASP A 138 -9.71 8.91 19.11
C ASP A 138 -9.59 7.38 19.07
N PHE A 139 -10.23 6.70 18.12
CA PHE A 139 -10.17 5.25 18.03
C PHE A 139 -8.75 4.76 17.69
N ILE A 140 -8.19 3.93 18.55
CA ILE A 140 -6.92 3.22 18.33
C ILE A 140 -7.17 1.75 18.69
N PRO A 141 -7.00 0.81 17.76
CA PRO A 141 -7.10 -0.61 18.07
C PRO A 141 -6.11 -1.01 19.16
N THR A 142 -6.51 -1.93 20.03
CA THR A 142 -5.66 -2.50 21.09
C THR A 142 -5.07 -3.86 20.71
N VAL A 143 -5.43 -4.36 19.54
CA VAL A 143 -4.92 -5.59 18.92
C VAL A 143 -4.01 -5.22 17.72
N PRO A 144 -3.21 -6.16 17.20
CA PRO A 144 -2.39 -5.92 16.01
C PRO A 144 -3.20 -5.33 14.86
N ILE A 145 -2.64 -4.35 14.16
CA ILE A 145 -3.30 -3.61 13.08
C ILE A 145 -2.76 -4.08 11.73
N VAL A 146 -3.65 -4.49 10.84
CA VAL A 146 -3.35 -4.84 9.46
C VAL A 146 -4.02 -3.80 8.55
N THR A 147 -3.24 -3.12 7.71
CA THR A 147 -3.81 -2.22 6.71
C THR A 147 -4.47 -3.01 5.59
N HIS A 148 -5.56 -2.48 5.04
CA HIS A 148 -6.42 -3.17 4.08
C HIS A 148 -6.49 -2.42 2.75
N GLU A 149 -6.61 -3.18 1.67
CA GLU A 149 -6.73 -2.68 0.30
C GLU A 149 -5.62 -1.70 -0.08
N ILE A 150 -4.39 -1.93 0.38
CA ILE A 150 -3.29 -1.10 -0.05
C ILE A 150 -2.87 -1.44 -1.48
N GLY A 151 -2.27 -0.48 -2.14
CA GLY A 151 -1.87 -0.57 -3.53
C GLY A 151 -2.83 0.21 -4.42
N GLN A 152 -3.73 -0.44 -5.12
CA GLN A 152 -4.71 0.17 -6.03
C GLN A 152 -4.11 1.24 -6.97
N TYR A 153 -2.89 0.98 -7.46
CA TYR A 153 -2.22 1.84 -8.43
C TYR A 153 -2.51 1.36 -9.83
N GLU A 154 -3.32 2.10 -10.55
CA GLU A 154 -3.85 1.70 -11.86
C GLU A 154 -2.78 1.73 -12.95
N THR A 155 -2.88 0.76 -13.86
CA THR A 155 -2.17 0.76 -15.14
C THR A 155 -3.13 1.10 -16.27
N PHE A 156 -2.61 1.66 -17.36
CA PHE A 156 -3.37 1.79 -18.60
C PHE A 156 -3.69 0.39 -19.14
N PRO A 157 -4.86 0.18 -19.82
CA PRO A 157 -5.23 -1.13 -20.35
C PRO A 157 -4.20 -1.68 -21.35
N ASN A 158 -3.84 -2.95 -21.19
CA ASN A 158 -3.15 -3.69 -22.24
C ASN A 158 -4.18 -4.31 -23.20
N PHE A 159 -4.38 -3.74 -24.37
CA PHE A 159 -5.39 -4.21 -25.30
C PHE A 159 -5.09 -5.59 -25.91
N GLU A 160 -3.88 -6.13 -25.77
CA GLU A 160 -3.57 -7.51 -26.14
C GLU A 160 -4.32 -8.54 -25.28
N GLU A 161 -4.76 -8.15 -24.07
CA GLU A 161 -5.56 -9.01 -23.20
C GLU A 161 -6.96 -9.32 -23.75
N ILE A 162 -7.49 -8.51 -24.67
CA ILE A 162 -8.81 -8.73 -25.27
C ILE A 162 -8.91 -10.13 -25.88
N GLU A 163 -7.83 -10.62 -26.50
CA GLU A 163 -7.78 -11.93 -27.15
C GLU A 163 -7.84 -13.11 -26.17
N LYS A 164 -7.52 -12.87 -24.87
CA LYS A 164 -7.59 -13.88 -23.83
C LYS A 164 -9.04 -14.22 -23.41
N TYR A 165 -9.98 -13.32 -23.69
CA TYR A 165 -11.39 -13.47 -23.34
C TYR A 165 -12.13 -14.33 -24.35
N THR A 166 -11.82 -15.61 -24.42
CA THR A 166 -12.36 -16.56 -25.42
C THR A 166 -13.71 -17.17 -25.03
N GLY A 167 -14.13 -16.99 -23.75
CA GLY A 167 -15.37 -17.52 -23.21
C GLY A 167 -16.61 -16.64 -23.45
N SER A 168 -17.63 -16.82 -22.61
CA SER A 168 -18.85 -16.02 -22.63
C SER A 168 -18.67 -14.59 -22.13
N ILE A 169 -17.72 -14.37 -21.26
CA ILE A 169 -17.34 -13.03 -20.76
C ILE A 169 -16.46 -12.36 -21.81
N LYS A 170 -16.75 -11.09 -22.11
CA LYS A 170 -16.01 -10.27 -23.06
C LYS A 170 -15.32 -9.10 -22.36
N ALA A 171 -14.18 -8.68 -22.87
CA ALA A 171 -13.42 -7.54 -22.35
C ALA A 171 -14.04 -6.20 -22.78
N ARG A 172 -15.31 -5.95 -22.46
CA ARG A 172 -16.06 -4.78 -22.94
C ARG A 172 -15.46 -3.46 -22.52
N ASN A 173 -14.91 -3.36 -21.33
CA ASN A 173 -14.18 -2.20 -20.86
C ASN A 173 -12.97 -1.91 -21.80
N PHE A 174 -12.15 -2.92 -22.10
CA PHE A 174 -10.98 -2.75 -22.96
C PHE A 174 -11.38 -2.40 -24.40
N GLU A 175 -12.41 -3.06 -24.94
CA GLU A 175 -12.94 -2.77 -26.28
C GLU A 175 -13.37 -1.29 -26.39
N VAL A 176 -14.12 -0.78 -25.40
CA VAL A 176 -14.58 0.61 -25.35
C VAL A 176 -13.42 1.60 -25.21
N PHE A 177 -12.44 1.30 -24.34
CA PHE A 177 -11.27 2.17 -24.19
C PHE A 177 -10.41 2.20 -25.45
N LYS A 178 -10.24 1.05 -26.11
CA LYS A 178 -9.51 0.96 -27.40
C LYS A 178 -10.18 1.79 -28.49
N GLU A 179 -11.50 1.67 -28.61
CA GLU A 179 -12.29 2.45 -29.58
C GLU A 179 -12.13 3.97 -29.33
N ARG A 180 -12.29 4.40 -28.09
CA ARG A 180 -12.12 5.83 -27.73
C ARG A 180 -10.70 6.34 -27.98
N LEU A 181 -9.71 5.51 -27.73
CA LEU A 181 -8.32 5.86 -28.00
C LEU A 181 -8.06 6.00 -29.49
N ASP A 182 -8.65 5.13 -30.31
CA ASP A 182 -8.57 5.19 -31.78
C ASP A 182 -9.29 6.43 -32.33
N GLU A 183 -10.50 6.72 -31.87
CA GLU A 183 -11.24 7.94 -32.23
C GLU A 183 -10.47 9.22 -31.89
N ALA A 184 -9.68 9.21 -30.82
CA ALA A 184 -8.80 10.31 -30.44
C ALA A 184 -7.50 10.38 -31.24
N GLY A 185 -7.22 9.41 -32.11
CA GLY A 185 -5.98 9.30 -32.88
C GLY A 185 -4.75 8.93 -32.05
N LEU A 186 -4.95 8.39 -30.83
CA LEU A 186 -3.90 8.08 -29.87
C LEU A 186 -3.57 6.58 -29.78
N LEU A 187 -4.29 5.71 -30.51
CA LEU A 187 -4.08 4.26 -30.46
C LEU A 187 -2.62 3.82 -30.69
N PRO A 188 -1.82 4.48 -31.56
CA PRO A 188 -0.41 4.13 -31.72
C PRO A 188 0.46 4.32 -30.48
N LEU A 189 -0.04 5.00 -29.44
CA LEU A 189 0.65 5.25 -28.17
C LEU A 189 0.22 4.29 -27.04
N ASP A 190 -0.68 3.35 -27.30
CA ASP A 190 -1.26 2.45 -26.30
C ASP A 190 -0.20 1.71 -25.46
N LYS A 191 0.81 1.13 -26.12
CA LYS A 191 1.94 0.46 -25.44
C LYS A 191 2.76 1.39 -24.58
N ALA A 192 3.02 2.61 -25.05
CA ALA A 192 3.77 3.60 -24.29
C ALA A 192 2.98 4.06 -23.06
N PHE A 193 1.65 4.19 -23.15
CA PHE A 193 0.79 4.50 -22.01
C PHE A 193 0.77 3.35 -20.99
N PHE A 194 0.64 2.11 -21.46
CA PHE A 194 0.68 0.94 -20.61
C PHE A 194 2.02 0.81 -19.87
N GLU A 195 3.14 0.87 -20.59
CA GLU A 195 4.48 0.76 -19.99
C GLU A 195 4.78 1.89 -18.99
N SER A 196 4.41 3.13 -19.32
CA SER A 196 4.67 4.29 -18.47
C SER A 196 3.83 4.25 -17.20
N SER A 197 2.53 3.94 -17.32
CA SER A 197 1.64 3.78 -16.16
C SER A 197 2.05 2.59 -15.30
N GLY A 198 2.49 1.49 -15.91
CA GLY A 198 2.98 0.31 -15.21
C GLY A 198 4.23 0.59 -14.38
N LYS A 199 5.21 1.31 -14.94
CA LYS A 199 6.41 1.74 -14.19
C LYS A 199 6.06 2.67 -13.03
N LEU A 200 5.13 3.60 -13.25
CA LEU A 200 4.64 4.48 -12.18
C LEU A 200 3.92 3.68 -11.09
N ALA A 201 3.03 2.76 -11.47
CA ALA A 201 2.33 1.89 -10.53
C ALA A 201 3.33 1.08 -9.70
N ALA A 202 4.32 0.43 -10.32
CA ALA A 202 5.35 -0.34 -9.62
C ALA A 202 6.14 0.52 -8.61
N ALA A 203 6.51 1.75 -8.98
CA ALA A 203 7.18 2.68 -8.07
C ALA A 203 6.28 3.08 -6.88
N CYS A 204 4.99 3.31 -7.12
CA CYS A 204 4.03 3.62 -6.05
C CYS A 204 3.79 2.42 -5.12
N TYR A 205 3.70 1.20 -5.66
CA TYR A 205 3.62 -0.03 -4.86
C TYR A 205 4.83 -0.19 -3.95
N LYS A 206 6.03 0.00 -4.51
CA LYS A 206 7.27 -0.04 -3.73
C LYS A 206 7.19 0.91 -2.54
N GLU A 207 6.88 2.18 -2.78
CA GLU A 207 6.87 3.19 -1.72
C GLU A 207 5.79 2.95 -0.66
N GLU A 208 4.64 2.41 -1.06
CA GLU A 208 3.57 2.09 -0.11
C GLU A 208 3.90 0.88 0.74
N LEU A 209 4.42 -0.21 0.15
CA LEU A 209 4.85 -1.38 0.91
C LEU A 209 6.02 -1.05 1.84
N GLU A 210 6.99 -0.26 1.38
CA GLU A 210 8.06 0.22 2.24
C GLU A 210 7.54 1.10 3.39
N ALA A 211 6.48 1.88 3.19
CA ALA A 211 5.85 2.64 4.28
C ALA A 211 5.23 1.72 5.34
N VAL A 212 4.64 0.59 4.94
CA VAL A 212 4.19 -0.44 5.89
C VAL A 212 5.38 -1.06 6.63
N PHE A 213 6.45 -1.41 5.93
CA PHE A 213 7.66 -1.97 6.55
C PHE A 213 8.38 -0.98 7.48
N ARG A 214 8.22 0.34 7.29
CA ARG A 214 8.73 1.37 8.21
C ARG A 214 7.90 1.50 9.48
N SER A 215 6.61 1.16 9.42
CA SER A 215 5.71 1.29 10.59
C SER A 215 6.14 0.37 11.73
N ARG A 216 6.20 0.93 12.93
CA ARG A 216 6.46 0.18 14.16
C ARG A 216 5.17 -0.36 14.78
N THR A 217 4.02 0.05 14.25
CA THR A 217 2.69 -0.28 14.79
C THR A 217 1.90 -1.25 13.91
N LEU A 218 2.06 -1.15 12.58
CA LEU A 218 1.40 -2.10 11.67
C LEU A 218 1.99 -3.50 11.82
N ALA A 219 1.12 -4.48 11.92
CA ALA A 219 1.48 -5.90 11.98
C ALA A 219 1.49 -6.57 10.60
N GLY A 220 0.95 -5.92 9.58
CA GLY A 220 0.90 -6.45 8.23
C GLY A 220 0.01 -5.63 7.30
N PHE A 221 -0.19 -6.16 6.10
CA PHE A 221 -1.00 -5.52 5.07
C PHE A 221 -1.78 -6.55 4.26
N GLN A 222 -2.86 -6.10 3.65
CA GLN A 222 -3.62 -6.81 2.61
C GLN A 222 -3.56 -5.99 1.33
N LEU A 223 -3.00 -6.57 0.29
CA LEU A 223 -2.81 -5.92 -1.00
C LEU A 223 -4.11 -6.00 -1.83
N LEU A 224 -4.49 -4.90 -2.47
CA LEU A 224 -5.50 -4.88 -3.53
C LEU A 224 -4.90 -4.21 -4.78
N ASP A 225 -4.38 -4.97 -5.73
CA ASP A 225 -4.37 -6.42 -5.66
C ASP A 225 -3.08 -6.95 -6.29
N LEU A 226 -2.82 -8.21 -6.12
CA LEU A 226 -1.75 -8.87 -6.87
C LEU A 226 -2.11 -8.99 -8.35
N GLN A 227 -3.39 -9.19 -8.66
CA GLN A 227 -3.95 -9.29 -10.01
C GLN A 227 -4.98 -8.18 -10.25
N ASP A 228 -5.31 -7.95 -11.51
CA ASP A 228 -6.39 -7.05 -11.88
C ASP A 228 -7.72 -7.53 -11.31
N PHE A 229 -8.46 -6.60 -10.69
CA PHE A 229 -9.75 -6.90 -10.09
C PHE A 229 -10.85 -6.83 -11.15
N SER A 230 -11.17 -7.97 -11.76
CA SER A 230 -12.18 -8.06 -12.83
C SER A 230 -13.61 -7.74 -12.40
N GLY A 231 -13.89 -7.69 -11.10
CA GLY A 231 -15.18 -7.24 -10.53
C GLY A 231 -15.45 -5.75 -10.72
N GLN A 232 -14.43 -4.94 -10.92
CA GLN A 232 -14.50 -3.52 -11.28
C GLN A 232 -13.72 -3.32 -12.58
N GLY A 233 -14.42 -2.98 -13.67
CA GLY A 233 -13.82 -2.93 -15.00
C GLY A 233 -12.72 -1.88 -15.21
N THR A 234 -12.51 -0.98 -14.25
CA THR A 234 -11.45 0.03 -14.24
C THR A 234 -10.32 -0.29 -13.24
N ALA A 235 -10.46 -1.33 -12.43
CA ALA A 235 -9.47 -1.66 -11.40
C ALA A 235 -8.35 -2.55 -11.99
N LEU A 236 -7.56 -1.98 -12.91
CA LEU A 236 -6.37 -2.61 -13.50
C LEU A 236 -5.15 -2.35 -12.60
N VAL A 237 -5.25 -2.80 -11.36
CA VAL A 237 -4.32 -2.45 -10.27
C VAL A 237 -3.29 -3.55 -9.96
N GLY A 238 -3.38 -4.69 -10.64
CA GLY A 238 -2.50 -5.85 -10.41
C GLY A 238 -1.12 -5.73 -11.03
N MET A 239 -0.15 -6.46 -10.46
CA MET A 239 1.11 -6.81 -11.13
C MET A 239 0.88 -7.91 -12.16
N LEU A 240 -0.18 -8.69 -11.95
CA LEU A 240 -0.70 -9.71 -12.85
C LEU A 240 -1.99 -9.21 -13.49
N ASP A 241 -2.30 -9.73 -14.67
CA ASP A 241 -3.59 -9.49 -15.31
C ASP A 241 -4.73 -10.31 -14.68
N ALA A 242 -5.95 -10.19 -15.19
CA ALA A 242 -7.12 -10.92 -14.69
C ALA A 242 -7.00 -12.46 -14.87
N PHE A 243 -6.03 -12.95 -15.62
CA PHE A 243 -5.75 -14.37 -15.85
C PHE A 243 -4.57 -14.89 -15.01
N MET A 244 -4.07 -14.09 -14.06
CA MET A 244 -2.90 -14.39 -13.23
C MET A 244 -1.58 -14.48 -14.03
N GLU A 245 -1.50 -13.84 -15.19
CA GLU A 245 -0.30 -13.76 -15.99
C GLU A 245 0.45 -12.44 -15.73
N PRO A 246 1.80 -12.45 -15.72
CA PRO A 246 2.57 -11.23 -15.50
C PRO A 246 2.31 -10.18 -16.56
N LYS A 247 2.00 -8.95 -16.15
CA LYS A 247 1.88 -7.80 -17.05
C LYS A 247 3.23 -7.30 -17.59
N GLY A 248 4.35 -7.79 -17.09
CA GLY A 248 5.69 -7.36 -17.50
C GLY A 248 6.12 -5.98 -16.98
N ILE A 249 5.39 -5.41 -16.04
CA ILE A 249 5.69 -4.09 -15.47
C ILE A 249 6.72 -4.14 -14.34
N ILE A 250 6.89 -5.30 -13.71
CA ILE A 250 7.89 -5.57 -12.67
C ILE A 250 8.22 -7.07 -12.66
N THR A 251 9.45 -7.42 -12.35
CA THR A 251 9.84 -8.82 -12.17
C THR A 251 9.63 -9.29 -10.74
N PRO A 252 9.49 -10.61 -10.50
CA PRO A 252 9.43 -11.15 -9.13
C PRO A 252 10.66 -10.81 -8.28
N GLU A 253 11.83 -10.70 -8.90
CA GLU A 253 13.08 -10.33 -8.24
C GLU A 253 13.02 -8.88 -7.75
N GLU A 254 12.59 -7.94 -8.61
CA GLU A 254 12.41 -6.52 -8.23
C GLU A 254 11.35 -6.35 -7.15
N TYR A 255 10.24 -7.10 -7.24
CA TYR A 255 9.18 -7.06 -6.24
C TYR A 255 9.67 -7.51 -4.86
N ARG A 256 10.55 -8.53 -4.80
CA ARG A 256 11.16 -8.99 -3.54
C ARG A 256 12.10 -7.98 -2.90
N HIS A 257 12.62 -7.01 -3.63
CA HIS A 257 13.46 -5.97 -3.02
C HIS A 257 12.72 -5.13 -1.98
N PHE A 258 11.40 -5.00 -2.10
CA PHE A 258 10.58 -4.22 -1.16
C PHE A 258 9.45 -5.03 -0.49
N ASN A 259 9.41 -6.34 -0.71
CA ASN A 259 8.44 -7.25 -0.09
C ASN A 259 9.07 -8.61 0.21
N ASP A 260 9.89 -8.67 1.24
CA ASP A 260 10.56 -9.88 1.71
C ASP A 260 10.73 -9.81 3.23
N ARG A 261 11.33 -10.86 3.80
CA ARG A 261 11.67 -10.95 5.23
C ARG A 261 12.75 -9.96 5.68
N ALA A 262 13.52 -9.44 4.76
CA ALA A 262 14.54 -8.42 4.98
C ALA A 262 14.40 -7.35 3.90
N VAL A 263 14.01 -6.14 4.29
CA VAL A 263 13.80 -5.02 3.38
C VAL A 263 14.66 -3.85 3.81
N LEU A 264 15.60 -3.44 2.94
CA LEU A 264 16.34 -2.20 3.11
C LEU A 264 15.46 -1.03 2.68
N LEU A 265 15.35 -0.04 3.55
CA LEU A 265 14.47 1.10 3.41
C LEU A 265 15.30 2.38 3.32
N ALA A 266 14.93 3.26 2.40
CA ALA A 266 15.52 4.59 2.31
C ALA A 266 14.43 5.65 2.42
N ARG A 267 14.53 6.54 3.41
CA ARG A 267 13.62 7.68 3.57
C ARG A 267 14.33 8.95 3.15
N PHE A 268 13.76 9.67 2.18
CA PHE A 268 14.24 10.95 1.68
C PHE A 268 13.05 11.82 1.25
N GLU A 269 13.24 13.14 1.26
CA GLU A 269 12.13 14.09 1.16
C GLU A 269 11.45 14.08 -0.22
N LYS A 270 12.21 14.02 -1.31
CA LYS A 270 11.71 14.17 -2.68
C LYS A 270 12.60 13.45 -3.69
N TYR A 271 12.07 13.19 -4.88
CA TYR A 271 12.81 12.51 -5.95
C TYR A 271 13.58 13.47 -6.88
N VAL A 272 13.33 14.78 -6.79
CA VAL A 272 13.99 15.78 -7.63
C VAL A 272 14.62 16.85 -6.73
N TYR A 273 15.89 17.08 -6.88
CA TYR A 273 16.68 18.06 -6.13
C TYR A 273 17.31 19.07 -7.07
N ALA A 274 17.38 20.33 -6.66
CA ALA A 274 18.19 21.32 -7.35
C ALA A 274 19.67 21.09 -7.04
N ASP A 275 20.55 21.63 -7.88
CA ASP A 275 22.01 21.47 -7.76
C ASP A 275 22.59 22.01 -6.44
N ASN A 276 21.94 23.04 -5.87
CA ASN A 276 22.34 23.68 -4.61
C ASN A 276 21.68 23.05 -3.37
N GLU A 277 20.86 22.01 -3.55
CA GLU A 277 20.21 21.32 -2.44
C GLU A 277 21.02 20.09 -1.99
N PRO A 278 21.12 19.82 -0.69
CA PRO A 278 21.66 18.55 -0.21
C PRO A 278 20.61 17.43 -0.33
N PHE A 279 20.99 16.30 -0.91
CA PHE A 279 20.24 15.05 -0.76
C PHE A 279 20.49 14.48 0.63
N LYS A 280 19.43 14.19 1.36
CA LYS A 280 19.49 13.56 2.69
C LYS A 280 18.64 12.30 2.67
N ALA A 281 19.21 11.20 3.13
CA ALA A 281 18.49 9.93 3.26
C ALA A 281 18.76 9.28 4.60
N HIS A 282 17.72 8.71 5.19
CA HIS A 282 17.81 7.83 6.33
C HIS A 282 17.64 6.37 5.86
N ILE A 283 18.60 5.52 6.20
CA ILE A 283 18.65 4.11 5.79
C ILE A 283 18.30 3.24 6.99
N GLU A 284 17.30 2.40 6.81
CA GLU A 284 16.80 1.46 7.80
C GLU A 284 16.77 0.04 7.22
N LEU A 285 16.70 -0.96 8.08
CA LEU A 285 16.43 -2.35 7.73
C LEU A 285 15.22 -2.84 8.52
N ALA A 286 14.17 -3.24 7.81
CA ALA A 286 13.09 -4.05 8.38
C ALA A 286 13.48 -5.52 8.25
N TYR A 287 13.59 -6.25 9.38
CA TYR A 287 14.14 -7.59 9.42
C TYR A 287 13.24 -8.54 10.21
N PHE A 288 12.58 -9.45 9.50
CA PHE A 288 11.64 -10.43 10.05
C PHE A 288 12.14 -11.89 9.91
N ASP A 289 13.38 -12.07 9.44
CA ASP A 289 14.04 -13.36 9.48
C ASP A 289 14.59 -13.62 10.89
N LYS A 290 14.73 -14.88 11.26
CA LYS A 290 15.27 -15.31 12.56
C LYS A 290 16.77 -15.59 12.52
N SER A 291 17.41 -15.49 11.35
CA SER A 291 18.84 -15.72 11.22
C SER A 291 19.64 -14.57 11.86
N ASN A 292 20.82 -14.90 12.40
CA ASN A 292 21.69 -13.89 12.94
C ASN A 292 22.41 -13.14 11.82
N ILE A 293 22.27 -11.81 11.81
CA ILE A 293 22.94 -10.90 10.87
C ILE A 293 23.94 -9.95 11.56
N ASP A 294 24.22 -10.18 12.83
CA ASP A 294 25.22 -9.37 13.55
C ASP A 294 26.58 -9.46 12.88
N GLY A 295 27.25 -8.30 12.76
CA GLY A 295 28.52 -8.18 12.04
C GLY A 295 28.42 -8.20 10.51
N ARG A 296 27.21 -8.34 9.93
CA ARG A 296 27.01 -8.12 8.49
C ARG A 296 27.18 -6.64 8.14
N VAL A 297 27.31 -6.37 6.85
CA VAL A 297 27.57 -5.02 6.33
C VAL A 297 26.48 -4.63 5.34
N CYS A 298 25.91 -3.45 5.54
CA CYS A 298 25.06 -2.77 4.57
C CYS A 298 25.91 -1.78 3.78
N THR A 299 25.92 -1.86 2.45
CA THR A 299 26.63 -0.91 1.59
C THR A 299 25.64 -0.06 0.84
N VAL A 300 25.72 1.25 1.01
CA VAL A 300 24.95 2.22 0.24
C VAL A 300 25.82 2.76 -0.88
N THR A 301 25.30 2.70 -2.11
CA THR A 301 25.99 3.18 -3.30
C THR A 301 25.07 4.08 -4.11
N VAL A 302 25.54 5.28 -4.43
CA VAL A 302 24.88 6.19 -5.39
C VAL A 302 25.65 6.15 -6.70
N LYS A 303 24.93 6.00 -7.79
CA LYS A 303 25.48 5.96 -9.15
C LYS A 303 24.79 7.02 -10.01
N ASP A 304 25.49 7.51 -11.02
CA ASP A 304 24.91 8.34 -12.07
C ASP A 304 24.13 7.51 -13.10
N SER A 305 23.62 8.19 -14.14
CA SER A 305 22.88 7.54 -15.24
C SER A 305 23.74 6.55 -16.04
N ASP A 306 25.06 6.71 -16.03
CA ASP A 306 26.01 5.86 -16.74
C ASP A 306 26.53 4.73 -15.85
N SER A 307 25.93 4.54 -14.67
CA SER A 307 26.31 3.54 -13.66
C SER A 307 27.67 3.81 -13.00
N THR A 308 28.25 5.01 -13.17
CA THR A 308 29.47 5.42 -12.49
C THR A 308 29.17 5.67 -11.02
N LYS A 309 30.02 5.13 -10.15
CA LYS A 309 29.88 5.26 -8.71
C LYS A 309 30.26 6.67 -8.25
N ILE A 310 29.28 7.43 -7.75
CA ILE A 310 29.48 8.77 -7.16
C ILE A 310 29.79 8.68 -5.67
N PHE A 311 29.10 7.79 -4.97
CA PHE A 311 29.23 7.58 -3.54
C PHE A 311 29.15 6.10 -3.21
N SER A 312 29.91 5.64 -2.23
CA SER A 312 29.79 4.29 -1.70
C SER A 312 30.36 4.25 -0.29
N GLU A 313 29.52 3.86 0.66
CA GLU A 313 29.91 3.71 2.06
C GLU A 313 29.28 2.45 2.65
N SER A 314 30.01 1.81 3.56
CA SER A 314 29.60 0.54 4.17
C SER A 314 29.44 0.72 5.67
N TYR A 315 28.32 0.21 6.21
CA TYR A 315 27.90 0.32 7.59
C TYR A 315 27.76 -1.06 8.21
N GLY A 316 28.40 -1.27 9.36
CA GLY A 316 28.24 -2.52 10.12
C GLY A 316 26.84 -2.63 10.72
N ILE A 317 26.26 -3.81 10.65
CA ILE A 317 24.98 -4.13 11.27
C ILE A 317 25.25 -4.67 12.67
N ASN A 318 24.68 -4.00 13.69
CA ASN A 318 24.65 -4.48 15.06
C ASN A 318 23.25 -5.05 15.32
N TYR A 319 23.14 -6.37 15.43
CA TYR A 319 21.87 -7.06 15.55
C TYR A 319 21.75 -7.80 16.89
N SER A 320 20.71 -7.49 17.66
CA SER A 320 20.41 -8.12 18.95
C SER A 320 19.04 -8.79 19.01
N GLY A 321 18.38 -8.96 17.86
CA GLY A 321 17.07 -9.65 17.76
C GLY A 321 15.87 -8.75 17.45
N GLU A 322 16.12 -7.45 17.21
CA GLU A 322 15.08 -6.49 16.84
C GLU A 322 14.63 -6.64 15.38
N ASN A 323 13.37 -6.30 15.10
CA ASN A 323 12.82 -6.32 13.75
C ASN A 323 13.16 -5.08 12.92
N TYR A 324 13.71 -4.04 13.55
CA TYR A 324 13.96 -2.75 12.91
C TYR A 324 15.30 -2.20 13.34
N LEU A 325 16.14 -1.89 12.37
CA LEU A 325 17.48 -1.38 12.62
C LEU A 325 17.71 -0.06 11.87
N ASP A 326 18.17 0.94 12.59
CA ASP A 326 18.70 2.16 12.00
C ASP A 326 20.12 1.87 11.50
N ILE A 327 20.38 2.08 10.21
CA ILE A 327 21.66 1.75 9.58
C ILE A 327 22.52 3.01 9.42
N ALA A 328 22.00 4.06 8.75
CA ALA A 328 22.79 5.23 8.44
C ALA A 328 21.94 6.47 8.12
N ASN A 329 22.54 7.64 8.32
CA ASN A 329 22.10 8.90 7.74
C ASN A 329 23.10 9.34 6.68
N ILE A 330 22.63 9.59 5.46
CA ILE A 330 23.44 9.97 4.31
C ILE A 330 23.13 11.41 3.94
N ILE A 331 24.19 12.19 3.68
CA ILE A 331 24.07 13.56 3.18
C ILE A 331 25.02 13.70 2.00
N LEU A 332 24.47 14.03 0.83
CA LEU A 332 25.24 14.26 -0.39
C LEU A 332 24.96 15.67 -0.91
N ASN A 333 26.01 16.37 -1.32
CA ASN A 333 25.89 17.66 -1.99
C ASN A 333 25.62 17.45 -3.48
N CYS A 334 24.45 17.84 -3.97
CA CYS A 334 24.08 17.68 -5.38
C CYS A 334 25.02 18.46 -6.33
N SER A 335 25.55 19.61 -5.90
CA SER A 335 26.53 20.36 -6.69
C SER A 335 27.81 19.57 -6.99
N GLN A 336 28.25 18.69 -6.08
CA GLN A 336 29.40 17.82 -6.29
C GLN A 336 29.11 16.68 -7.28
N ILE A 337 27.84 16.27 -7.36
CA ILE A 337 27.41 15.22 -8.29
C ILE A 337 27.29 15.78 -9.70
N MET A 338 26.80 17.01 -9.85
CA MET A 338 26.61 17.67 -11.15
C MET A 338 27.92 18.13 -11.79
N ALA A 339 28.92 18.54 -10.99
CA ALA A 339 30.22 18.97 -11.49
C ALA A 339 30.98 17.88 -12.28
N GLN A 340 30.66 16.61 -12.07
CA GLN A 340 31.23 15.48 -12.83
C GLN A 340 30.54 15.23 -14.18
N ARG A 341 29.44 15.93 -14.48
CA ARG A 341 28.66 15.74 -15.73
C ARG A 341 29.05 16.71 -16.86
N TYR A 342 29.87 17.70 -16.61
CA TYR A 342 30.20 18.78 -17.57
C TYR A 342 31.69 18.81 -17.95
N ASP A 343 32.51 17.88 -17.48
CA ASP A 343 33.87 17.61 -17.94
C ASP A 343 33.87 16.40 -18.91
#